data_025a573e2a916f6d5fc8967f7cc556da
#
_entry.id   025a573e2a916f6d5fc8967f7cc556da
#
_cell.length_a   1.000
_cell.length_b   1.000
_cell.length_c   1.000
_cell.angle_alpha   90.00
_cell.angle_beta   90.00
_cell.angle_gamma   90.00
#
_symmetry.space_group_name_H-M   'P 1'
#
loop_
_entity.id
_entity.type
_entity.pdbx_description
1 polymer ?
#
loop_
_entity_poly.entity_id
_entity_poly.type
_entity_poly.pdbx_seq_one_letter_code
_entity_poly.pdbx_strand_id
1 'polypeptide(L)'
;MIENLLPAIQASWPENDAGQTIYIQQDNAKPHILPNDSEFVVAVERTGLDIRLIQQPANSPDLNGLDLGFFNSLQSLTDCLSPRMLQDLIKGVLDESENYEVYKLNRVLLSLQACMVEILNHAGANGYKIPHANKERLENLGMLPPRLTCPPEVYANALHNLGIMERVAC
;
A
#
# COMPACT_ATOMS: atom_id res chain seq x y z
N MET A 1 -4.02 12.61 -10.71
CA MET A 1 -2.87 11.67 -10.70
C MET A 1 -1.68 12.24 -11.46
N ILE A 2 -1.83 12.58 -12.74
CA ILE A 2 -0.73 13.06 -13.60
C ILE A 2 -0.08 14.35 -13.06
N GLU A 3 -0.87 15.33 -12.66
CA GLU A 3 -0.37 16.64 -12.23
C GLU A 3 0.23 16.69 -10.81
N ASN A 4 -0.15 15.75 -9.95
CA ASN A 4 0.25 15.79 -8.54
C ASN A 4 1.07 14.56 -8.14
N LEU A 5 0.59 13.34 -8.43
CA LEU A 5 1.22 12.11 -7.93
C LEU A 5 2.53 11.80 -8.69
N LEU A 6 2.55 11.87 -10.02
CA LEU A 6 3.75 11.59 -10.78
C LEU A 6 4.92 12.54 -10.45
N PRO A 7 4.71 13.86 -10.38
CA PRO A 7 5.76 14.78 -9.93
C PRO A 7 6.23 14.53 -8.50
N ALA A 8 5.32 14.18 -7.59
CA ALA A 8 5.69 13.85 -6.20
C ALA A 8 6.54 12.58 -6.12
N ILE A 9 6.20 11.53 -6.89
CA ILE A 9 7.00 10.32 -6.99
C ILE A 9 8.39 10.67 -7.54
N GLN A 10 8.47 11.41 -8.64
CA GLN A 10 9.73 11.79 -9.28
C GLN A 10 10.64 12.59 -8.32
N ALA A 11 10.07 13.48 -7.52
CA ALA A 11 10.80 14.29 -6.55
C ALA A 11 11.28 13.51 -5.32
N SER A 12 10.59 12.43 -4.94
CA SER A 12 10.83 11.72 -3.68
C SER A 12 11.45 10.34 -3.87
N TRP A 13 11.48 9.81 -5.11
CA TRP A 13 11.99 8.45 -5.35
C TRP A 13 13.51 8.39 -5.15
N PRO A 14 14.03 7.43 -4.36
CA PRO A 14 15.47 7.33 -4.12
C PRO A 14 16.26 7.04 -5.39
N GLU A 15 17.36 7.74 -5.62
CA GLU A 15 18.22 7.53 -6.80
C GLU A 15 18.75 6.09 -6.90
N ASN A 16 19.02 5.44 -5.77
CA ASN A 16 19.48 4.05 -5.72
C ASN A 16 18.45 3.04 -6.24
N ASP A 17 17.18 3.43 -6.28
CA ASP A 17 16.05 2.59 -6.71
C ASP A 17 15.47 3.03 -8.08
N ALA A 18 16.13 3.95 -8.77
CA ALA A 18 15.66 4.52 -10.05
C ALA A 18 15.46 3.48 -11.16
N GLY A 19 16.12 2.32 -11.09
CA GLY A 19 15.97 1.22 -12.05
C GLY A 19 14.87 0.21 -11.71
N GLN A 20 14.16 0.40 -10.59
CA GLN A 20 13.09 -0.49 -10.17
C GLN A 20 11.74 -0.06 -10.77
N THR A 21 10.87 -1.04 -11.06
CA THR A 21 9.48 -0.74 -11.44
C THR A 21 8.69 -0.26 -10.24
N ILE A 22 8.02 0.88 -10.39
CA ILE A 22 7.15 1.47 -9.37
C ILE A 22 5.71 1.11 -9.71
N TYR A 23 5.03 0.40 -8.83
CA TYR A 23 3.64 0.06 -8.99
C TYR A 23 2.74 1.03 -8.23
N ILE A 24 1.86 1.72 -8.94
CA ILE A 24 0.78 2.50 -8.35
C ILE A 24 -0.46 1.62 -8.33
N GLN A 25 -0.86 1.15 -7.15
CA GLN A 25 -2.10 0.41 -6.99
C GLN A 25 -3.27 1.37 -6.80
N GLN A 26 -4.35 1.14 -7.51
CA GLN A 26 -5.63 1.82 -7.32
C GLN A 26 -6.75 0.80 -7.16
N ASP A 27 -7.83 1.17 -6.46
CA ASP A 27 -9.02 0.35 -6.36
C ASP A 27 -9.79 0.34 -7.71
N ASN A 28 -10.87 -0.43 -7.76
CA ASN A 28 -11.66 -0.57 -8.98
C ASN A 28 -12.78 0.49 -9.10
N ALA A 29 -12.65 1.65 -8.47
CA ALA A 29 -13.64 2.71 -8.56
C ALA A 29 -13.70 3.30 -9.98
N LYS A 30 -14.93 3.58 -10.46
CA LYS A 30 -15.17 4.11 -11.81
C LYS A 30 -14.38 5.36 -12.21
N PRO A 31 -14.07 6.31 -11.28
CA PRO A 31 -13.31 7.51 -11.63
C PRO A 31 -11.83 7.27 -11.91
N HIS A 32 -11.31 6.08 -11.62
CA HIS A 32 -9.91 5.78 -11.83
C HIS A 32 -9.56 5.59 -13.31
N ILE A 33 -8.35 5.98 -13.67
CA ILE A 33 -7.84 5.82 -15.03
C ILE A 33 -7.46 4.37 -15.30
N LEU A 34 -7.51 3.96 -16.56
CA LEU A 34 -7.09 2.62 -16.95
C LEU A 34 -5.56 2.52 -17.01
N PRO A 35 -4.97 1.34 -16.76
CA PRO A 35 -3.52 1.15 -16.82
C PRO A 35 -2.88 1.52 -18.16
N ASN A 36 -3.65 1.46 -19.25
CA ASN A 36 -3.23 1.78 -20.62
C ASN A 36 -3.76 3.15 -21.09
N ASP A 37 -4.15 4.02 -20.19
CA ASP A 37 -4.56 5.39 -20.53
C ASP A 37 -3.41 6.14 -21.22
N SER A 38 -3.70 6.71 -22.39
CA SER A 38 -2.68 7.32 -23.25
C SER A 38 -2.03 8.56 -22.62
N GLU A 39 -2.79 9.38 -21.89
CA GLU A 39 -2.26 10.57 -21.22
C GLU A 39 -1.36 10.18 -20.07
N PHE A 40 -1.75 9.14 -19.33
CA PHE A 40 -0.95 8.60 -18.24
C PHE A 40 0.37 8.01 -18.76
N VAL A 41 0.34 7.19 -19.81
CA VAL A 41 1.54 6.58 -20.41
C VAL A 41 2.53 7.66 -20.85
N VAL A 42 2.07 8.67 -21.59
CA VAL A 42 2.93 9.80 -22.02
C VAL A 42 3.48 10.58 -20.82
N ALA A 43 2.69 10.76 -19.77
CA ALA A 43 3.15 11.45 -18.58
C ALA A 43 4.22 10.65 -17.81
N VAL A 44 4.06 9.33 -17.72
CA VAL A 44 5.07 8.44 -17.12
C VAL A 44 6.39 8.48 -17.91
N GLU A 45 6.35 8.40 -19.24
CA GLU A 45 7.55 8.50 -20.09
C GLU A 45 8.37 9.77 -19.80
N ARG A 46 7.70 10.89 -19.53
CA ARG A 46 8.35 12.16 -19.20
C ARG A 46 9.06 12.16 -17.84
N THR A 47 8.67 11.27 -16.91
CA THR A 47 9.34 11.16 -15.61
C THR A 47 10.70 10.46 -15.71
N GLY A 48 10.92 9.63 -16.74
CA GLY A 48 12.09 8.78 -16.88
C GLY A 48 12.10 7.56 -15.93
N LEU A 49 11.00 7.31 -15.21
CA LEU A 49 10.85 6.18 -14.28
C LEU A 49 9.95 5.09 -14.91
N ASP A 50 10.16 3.83 -14.55
CA ASP A 50 9.25 2.72 -14.91
C ASP A 50 8.09 2.68 -13.91
N ILE A 51 7.01 3.43 -14.20
CA ILE A 51 5.82 3.51 -13.36
C ILE A 51 4.68 2.77 -14.03
N ARG A 52 4.04 1.87 -13.29
CA ARG A 52 2.92 1.06 -13.80
C ARG A 52 1.72 1.16 -12.88
N LEU A 53 0.53 1.33 -13.48
CA LEU A 53 -0.73 1.21 -12.77
C LEU A 53 -1.13 -0.25 -12.65
N ILE A 54 -1.54 -0.65 -11.45
CA ILE A 54 -2.14 -1.95 -11.19
C ILE A 54 -3.49 -1.77 -10.51
N GLN A 55 -4.41 -2.67 -10.84
CA GLN A 55 -5.72 -2.71 -10.20
C GLN A 55 -5.65 -3.58 -8.96
N GLN A 56 -6.26 -3.10 -7.88
CA GLN A 56 -6.43 -3.90 -6.68
C GLN A 56 -7.28 -5.14 -7.01
N PRO A 57 -6.92 -6.32 -6.48
CA PRO A 57 -7.81 -7.49 -6.60
C PRO A 57 -9.19 -7.20 -6.04
N ALA A 58 -10.24 -7.67 -6.74
CA ALA A 58 -11.60 -7.45 -6.31
C ALA A 58 -11.86 -8.02 -4.91
N ASN A 59 -12.66 -7.32 -4.11
CA ASN A 59 -13.02 -7.72 -2.73
C ASN A 59 -11.83 -7.92 -1.77
N SER A 60 -10.73 -7.17 -1.97
CA SER A 60 -9.53 -7.28 -1.15
C SER A 60 -9.14 -5.93 -0.51
N PRO A 61 -9.98 -5.35 0.37
CA PRO A 61 -9.67 -4.06 1.01
C PRO A 61 -8.45 -4.14 1.93
N ASP A 62 -8.11 -5.32 2.40
CA ASP A 62 -6.93 -5.64 3.20
C ASP A 62 -5.60 -5.59 2.41
N LEU A 63 -5.67 -5.50 1.08
CA LEU A 63 -4.54 -5.20 0.18
C LEU A 63 -4.42 -3.71 -0.17
N ASN A 64 -5.28 -2.86 0.37
CA ASN A 64 -5.18 -1.40 0.22
C ASN A 64 -4.64 -0.81 1.53
N GLY A 65 -3.38 -0.38 1.52
CA GLY A 65 -2.75 0.21 2.70
C GLY A 65 -3.45 1.46 3.22
N LEU A 66 -4.11 2.22 2.34
CA LEU A 66 -4.87 3.41 2.73
C LEU A 66 -6.12 3.03 3.52
N ASP A 67 -6.89 2.05 3.02
CA ASP A 67 -8.10 1.55 3.70
C ASP A 67 -7.75 0.72 4.95
N LEU A 68 -6.64 0.00 4.91
CA LEU A 68 -6.22 -0.88 6.00
C LEU A 68 -5.94 -0.14 7.31
N GLY A 69 -5.52 1.12 7.25
CA GLY A 69 -5.23 1.87 8.46
C GLY A 69 -5.01 3.37 8.31
N PHE A 70 -4.54 3.84 7.16
CA PHE A 70 -4.21 5.24 6.99
C PHE A 70 -5.44 6.15 7.13
N PHE A 71 -6.50 5.89 6.39
CA PHE A 71 -7.74 6.70 6.45
C PHE A 71 -8.41 6.62 7.81
N ASN A 72 -8.46 5.45 8.45
CA ASN A 72 -9.01 5.31 9.80
C ASN A 72 -8.20 6.12 10.83
N SER A 73 -6.88 6.16 10.67
CA SER A 73 -6.00 6.94 11.54
C SER A 73 -6.23 8.45 11.36
N LEU A 74 -6.32 8.93 10.11
CA LEU A 74 -6.64 10.33 9.82
C LEU A 74 -8.02 10.71 10.34
N GLN A 75 -9.03 9.88 10.14
CA GLN A 75 -10.38 10.13 10.62
C GLN A 75 -10.42 10.25 12.14
N SER A 76 -9.77 9.33 12.86
CA SER A 76 -9.71 9.36 14.32
C SER A 76 -9.06 10.65 14.85
N LEU A 77 -8.01 11.14 14.19
CA LEU A 77 -7.36 12.41 14.57
C LEU A 77 -8.26 13.60 14.26
N THR A 78 -8.92 13.61 13.11
CA THR A 78 -9.84 14.68 12.70
C THR A 78 -11.09 14.74 13.58
N ASP A 79 -11.62 13.59 14.00
CA ASP A 79 -12.78 13.51 14.91
C ASP A 79 -12.48 14.14 16.28
N CYS A 80 -11.23 14.08 16.74
CA CYS A 80 -10.80 14.77 17.95
C CYS A 80 -10.88 16.29 17.85
N LEU A 81 -10.78 16.86 16.63
CA LEU A 81 -10.87 18.29 16.38
C LEU A 81 -12.32 18.82 16.40
N SER A 82 -13.33 17.93 16.28
CA SER A 82 -14.76 18.24 16.24
C SER A 82 -15.10 19.40 15.29
N PRO A 83 -14.74 19.31 14.00
CA PRO A 83 -14.93 20.41 13.05
C PRO A 83 -16.42 20.74 12.89
N ARG A 84 -16.76 22.02 12.94
CA ARG A 84 -18.15 22.50 12.79
C ARG A 84 -18.52 22.88 11.37
N MET A 85 -17.52 23.15 10.54
CA MET A 85 -17.68 23.55 9.14
C MET A 85 -16.88 22.64 8.23
N LEU A 86 -17.31 22.48 6.98
CA LEU A 86 -16.62 21.67 5.97
C LEU A 86 -15.18 22.15 5.73
N GLN A 87 -14.96 23.47 5.76
CA GLN A 87 -13.63 24.05 5.60
C GLN A 87 -12.68 23.64 6.73
N ASP A 88 -13.18 23.61 7.97
CA ASP A 88 -12.39 23.18 9.14
C ASP A 88 -12.05 21.70 9.02
N LEU A 89 -12.98 20.87 8.52
CA LEU A 89 -12.76 19.46 8.27
C LEU A 89 -11.66 19.26 7.21
N ILE A 90 -11.79 19.93 6.06
CA ILE A 90 -10.79 19.84 4.99
C ILE A 90 -9.41 20.25 5.48
N LYS A 91 -9.34 21.39 6.18
CA LYS A 91 -8.08 21.87 6.76
C LYS A 91 -7.50 20.86 7.76
N GLY A 92 -8.32 20.34 8.67
CA GLY A 92 -7.89 19.34 9.63
C GLY A 92 -7.32 18.09 8.97
N VAL A 93 -7.98 17.56 7.94
CA VAL A 93 -7.47 16.39 7.19
C VAL A 93 -6.13 16.69 6.51
N LEU A 94 -5.98 17.88 5.90
CA LEU A 94 -4.73 18.28 5.25
C LEU A 94 -3.61 18.44 6.28
N ASP A 95 -3.85 19.16 7.35
CA ASP A 95 -2.88 19.39 8.43
C ASP A 95 -2.42 18.05 9.05
N GLU A 96 -3.36 17.13 9.31
CA GLU A 96 -3.04 15.80 9.85
C GLU A 96 -2.31 14.91 8.85
N SER A 97 -2.61 15.03 7.55
CA SER A 97 -1.90 14.25 6.53
C SER A 97 -0.46 14.72 6.34
N GLU A 98 -0.20 16.03 6.43
CA GLU A 98 1.15 16.61 6.36
C GLU A 98 2.00 16.27 7.60
N ASN A 99 1.35 16.19 8.76
CA ASN A 99 2.00 15.88 10.04
C ASN A 99 1.94 14.39 10.39
N TYR A 100 1.52 13.53 9.46
CA TYR A 100 1.35 12.10 9.73
C TYR A 100 2.68 11.44 10.09
N GLU A 101 2.72 10.86 11.27
CA GLU A 101 3.96 10.31 11.83
C GLU A 101 4.41 9.05 11.09
N VAL A 102 5.65 9.03 10.62
CA VAL A 102 6.25 7.94 9.83
C VAL A 102 6.10 6.58 10.49
N TYR A 103 6.19 6.49 11.82
CA TYR A 103 6.03 5.22 12.53
C TYR A 103 4.60 4.66 12.43
N LYS A 104 3.57 5.52 12.37
CA LYS A 104 2.18 5.08 12.14
C LYS A 104 2.03 4.48 10.74
N LEU A 105 2.63 5.13 9.74
CA LEU A 105 2.66 4.61 8.38
C LEU A 105 3.39 3.26 8.31
N ASN A 106 4.52 3.11 9.00
CA ASN A 106 5.24 1.84 9.08
C ASN A 106 4.37 0.73 9.68
N ARG A 107 3.59 1.02 10.72
CA ARG A 107 2.64 0.04 11.29
C ARG A 107 1.58 -0.41 10.28
N VAL A 108 1.09 0.49 9.42
CA VAL A 108 0.13 0.17 8.35
C VAL A 108 0.80 -0.73 7.31
N LEU A 109 2.01 -0.39 6.86
CA LEU A 109 2.76 -1.20 5.90
C LEU A 109 3.09 -2.60 6.44
N LEU A 110 3.43 -2.73 7.71
CA LEU A 110 3.61 -4.04 8.35
C LEU A 110 2.30 -4.84 8.42
N SER A 111 1.14 -4.18 8.60
CA SER A 111 -0.16 -4.86 8.51
C SER A 111 -0.42 -5.37 7.11
N LEU A 112 -0.17 -4.54 6.09
CA LEU A 112 -0.31 -4.93 4.69
C LEU A 112 0.56 -6.14 4.35
N GLN A 113 1.84 -6.13 4.76
CA GLN A 113 2.74 -7.28 4.55
C GLN A 113 2.24 -8.53 5.27
N ALA A 114 1.71 -8.40 6.48
CA ALA A 114 1.12 -9.52 7.20
C ALA A 114 -0.11 -10.10 6.48
N CYS A 115 -1.00 -9.23 5.96
CA CYS A 115 -2.14 -9.66 5.13
C CYS A 115 -1.67 -10.39 3.86
N MET A 116 -0.62 -9.91 3.19
CA MET A 116 -0.05 -10.58 2.03
C MET A 116 0.43 -12.00 2.36
N VAL A 117 1.07 -12.20 3.51
CA VAL A 117 1.50 -13.54 3.97
C VAL A 117 0.28 -14.42 4.24
N GLU A 118 -0.77 -13.90 4.88
CA GLU A 118 -1.99 -14.68 5.13
C GLU A 118 -2.70 -15.08 3.83
N ILE A 119 -2.76 -14.21 2.84
CA ILE A 119 -3.31 -14.55 1.52
C ILE A 119 -2.54 -15.71 0.87
N LEU A 120 -1.22 -15.71 0.97
CA LEU A 120 -0.41 -16.82 0.48
C LEU A 120 -0.69 -18.12 1.27
N ASN A 121 -0.82 -18.04 2.59
CA ASN A 121 -1.18 -19.18 3.45
C ASN A 121 -2.55 -19.78 3.10
N HIS A 122 -3.49 -18.93 2.64
CA HIS A 122 -4.86 -19.32 2.31
C HIS A 122 -5.07 -19.52 0.79
N ALA A 123 -4.00 -19.74 0.04
CA ALA A 123 -4.04 -19.96 -1.42
C ALA A 123 -4.82 -18.89 -2.21
N GLY A 124 -4.71 -17.64 -1.79
CA GLY A 124 -5.36 -16.50 -2.43
C GLY A 124 -6.75 -16.16 -1.86
N ALA A 125 -7.27 -16.92 -0.89
CA ALA A 125 -8.55 -16.61 -0.25
C ALA A 125 -8.41 -15.49 0.78
N ASN A 126 -9.50 -14.74 1.01
CA ASN A 126 -9.57 -13.61 1.94
C ASN A 126 -10.36 -13.94 3.24
N GLY A 127 -10.59 -15.20 3.54
CA GLY A 127 -11.35 -15.66 4.72
C GLY A 127 -10.55 -15.72 6.03
N TYR A 128 -9.48 -14.94 6.17
CA TYR A 128 -8.63 -14.88 7.35
C TYR A 128 -8.91 -13.66 8.22
N LYS A 129 -8.43 -13.65 9.45
CA LYS A 129 -8.45 -12.47 10.31
C LYS A 129 -7.18 -11.65 10.07
N ILE A 130 -7.34 -10.33 9.94
CA ILE A 130 -6.19 -9.41 9.82
C ILE A 130 -5.26 -9.63 11.03
N PRO A 131 -3.97 -9.95 10.82
CA PRO A 131 -3.04 -10.24 11.90
C PRO A 131 -2.77 -9.01 12.78
N HIS A 132 -2.96 -9.17 14.08
CA HIS A 132 -2.64 -8.16 15.09
C HIS A 132 -1.31 -8.53 15.77
N ALA A 133 -0.22 -7.88 15.35
CA ALA A 133 1.12 -8.18 15.83
C ALA A 133 1.54 -7.38 17.09
N ASN A 134 0.61 -6.76 17.84
CA ASN A 134 0.93 -5.86 18.95
C ASN A 134 2.04 -4.85 18.62
N LYS A 135 1.95 -4.25 17.43
CA LYS A 135 3.01 -3.41 16.84
C LYS A 135 3.44 -2.26 17.76
N GLU A 136 2.50 -1.65 18.44
CA GLU A 136 2.79 -0.59 19.41
C GLU A 136 3.69 -1.07 20.56
N ARG A 137 3.41 -2.26 21.12
CA ARG A 137 4.25 -2.84 22.16
C ARG A 137 5.66 -3.17 21.63
N LEU A 138 5.75 -3.73 20.42
CA LEU A 138 7.05 -4.05 19.80
C LEU A 138 7.86 -2.78 19.54
N GLU A 139 7.21 -1.71 19.11
CA GLU A 139 7.84 -0.42 18.87
C GLU A 139 8.37 0.19 20.18
N ASN A 140 7.56 0.21 21.24
CA ASN A 140 7.97 0.70 22.56
C ASN A 140 9.17 -0.10 23.13
N LEU A 141 9.34 -1.35 22.73
CA LEU A 141 10.48 -2.19 23.08
C LEU A 141 11.67 -2.06 22.10
N GLY A 142 11.56 -1.24 21.07
CA GLY A 142 12.57 -1.15 20.00
C GLY A 142 12.72 -2.43 19.17
N MET A 143 11.71 -3.30 19.17
CA MET A 143 11.72 -4.63 18.52
C MET A 143 10.82 -4.69 17.28
N LEU A 144 10.18 -3.60 16.89
CA LEU A 144 9.36 -3.57 15.68
C LEU A 144 10.26 -3.71 14.45
N PRO A 145 10.08 -4.75 13.62
CA PRO A 145 10.92 -4.90 12.44
C PRO A 145 10.57 -3.82 11.40
N PRO A 146 11.52 -3.39 10.57
CA PRO A 146 11.25 -2.43 9.50
C PRO A 146 10.41 -3.05 8.36
N ARG A 147 10.41 -4.37 8.25
CA ARG A 147 9.64 -5.14 7.26
C ARG A 147 9.40 -6.57 7.76
N LEU A 148 8.33 -7.19 7.27
CA LEU A 148 8.11 -8.62 7.44
C LEU A 148 8.71 -9.39 6.26
N THR A 149 9.27 -10.54 6.56
CA THR A 149 9.76 -11.48 5.54
C THR A 149 8.73 -12.60 5.39
N CYS A 150 8.36 -12.93 4.15
CA CYS A 150 7.54 -14.10 3.88
C CYS A 150 8.32 -15.36 4.23
N PRO A 151 7.77 -16.28 5.07
CA PRO A 151 8.43 -17.54 5.35
C PRO A 151 8.68 -18.35 4.07
N PRO A 152 9.85 -18.97 3.89
CA PRO A 152 10.19 -19.68 2.66
C PRO A 152 9.20 -20.79 2.30
N GLU A 153 8.68 -21.49 3.29
CA GLU A 153 7.68 -22.55 3.11
C GLU A 153 6.33 -22.01 2.60
N VAL A 154 5.91 -20.82 3.06
CA VAL A 154 4.69 -20.16 2.59
C VAL A 154 4.85 -19.76 1.13
N TYR A 155 6.00 -19.19 0.79
CA TYR A 155 6.32 -18.79 -0.57
C TYR A 155 6.39 -20.00 -1.51
N ALA A 156 7.07 -21.10 -1.10
CA ALA A 156 7.17 -22.31 -1.90
C ALA A 156 5.80 -22.96 -2.14
N ASN A 157 4.95 -23.04 -1.11
CA ASN A 157 3.59 -23.54 -1.23
C ASN A 157 2.74 -22.69 -2.19
N ALA A 158 2.88 -21.36 -2.12
CA ALA A 158 2.16 -20.46 -3.02
C ALA A 158 2.59 -20.66 -4.49
N LEU A 159 3.88 -20.80 -4.76
CA LEU A 159 4.39 -21.09 -6.11
C LEU A 159 3.87 -22.44 -6.64
N HIS A 160 3.83 -23.46 -5.80
CA HIS A 160 3.27 -24.76 -6.14
C HIS A 160 1.78 -24.65 -6.48
N ASN A 161 0.99 -23.95 -5.65
CA ASN A 161 -0.44 -23.76 -5.88
C ASN A 161 -0.74 -22.97 -7.16
N LEU A 162 0.16 -22.08 -7.58
CA LEU A 162 0.06 -21.33 -8.84
C LEU A 162 0.58 -22.11 -10.06
N GLY A 163 1.08 -23.32 -9.89
CA GLY A 163 1.69 -24.12 -10.97
C GLY A 163 2.97 -23.51 -11.57
N ILE A 164 3.65 -22.63 -10.81
CA ILE A 164 4.86 -21.94 -11.30
C ILE A 164 6.08 -22.86 -11.13
N MET A 165 6.12 -23.69 -10.10
CA MET A 165 7.23 -24.61 -9.83
C MET A 165 7.36 -25.76 -10.87
N GLU A 166 6.26 -26.15 -11.52
CA GLU A 166 6.31 -27.17 -12.60
C GLU A 166 6.98 -26.65 -13.89
N ARG A 167 7.02 -25.32 -14.09
CA ARG A 167 7.64 -24.70 -15.28
C ARG A 167 9.15 -24.49 -15.15
N VAL A 168 9.71 -24.60 -13.96
CA VAL A 168 11.15 -24.42 -13.70
C VAL A 168 11.90 -25.77 -13.74
N ALA A 169 11.18 -26.88 -13.75
CA ALA A 169 11.75 -28.24 -13.80
C ALA A 169 11.77 -28.86 -15.22
N CYS A 170 11.41 -28.10 -16.23
CA CYS A 170 11.59 -28.37 -17.66
C CYS A 170 12.63 -27.41 -18.23
#